data_e35e43fe81cb23f8fd09b0cb13805bc1
#
_entry.id   e35e43fe81cb23f8fd09b0cb13805bc1
#
_cell.length_a   1.000
_cell.length_b   1.000
_cell.length_c   1.000
_cell.angle_alpha   90.00
_cell.angle_beta   90.00
_cell.angle_gamma   90.00
#
_symmetry.space_group_name_H-M   'P 1'
#
loop_
_entity.id
_entity.type
_entity.pdbx_description
1 polymer ?
#
loop_
_entity_poly.entity_id
_entity_poly.type
_entity_poly.pdbx_seq_one_letter_code
_entity_poly.pdbx_strand_id
1 'polypeptide(L)'
;MIMDMKPIRRLTASLLSHRAAPWLCALAVLVLTSCGDFFEFGEERATWDGKIICQNDSSVVMVGDTMTLSVDFSPPRPDSLSVFWSVTSDDSIPPAYGLGDRFIGVSPGTARVMAVLSNAMASASCSVRVIGRWEQPDFNRLHPHDMVIYAHITVRGEEWNPDSMMVGAFIGGQLVGMAVPKTAHDINYALLRIWAKHDTHVGRILLRCYDRRRFRLYSAPQDFEFDTGKTLGTLSKLYDINF
;
A
#
# COMPACT_ATOMS: atom_id res chain seq x y z
N MET A 1 44.99 32.68 -18.33
CA MET A 1 45.57 31.67 -19.23
C MET A 1 44.50 31.38 -20.27
N ILE A 2 44.63 32.11 -21.38
CA ILE A 2 43.67 32.20 -22.48
C ILE A 2 44.08 31.12 -23.48
N MET A 3 43.23 30.16 -23.78
CA MET A 3 43.47 29.15 -24.80
C MET A 3 42.74 29.50 -26.08
N ASP A 4 43.52 29.69 -27.08
CA ASP A 4 43.31 30.14 -28.44
C ASP A 4 42.49 29.09 -29.24
N MET A 5 41.38 29.51 -29.83
CA MET A 5 40.59 28.67 -30.76
C MET A 5 41.02 28.93 -32.19
N LYS A 6 41.64 27.96 -32.87
CA LYS A 6 41.92 27.96 -34.27
C LYS A 6 40.68 27.66 -35.15
N PRO A 7 40.50 28.39 -36.24
CA PRO A 7 39.36 28.17 -37.15
C PRO A 7 39.61 27.02 -38.14
N ILE A 8 38.56 26.20 -38.31
CA ILE A 8 38.52 25.11 -39.29
C ILE A 8 38.27 25.69 -40.69
N ARG A 9 39.18 25.38 -41.57
CA ARG A 9 39.17 25.74 -43.01
C ARG A 9 37.99 25.09 -43.74
N ARG A 10 37.28 25.92 -44.52
CA ARG A 10 36.32 25.49 -45.53
C ARG A 10 37.07 24.78 -46.69
N LEU A 11 36.66 23.55 -46.97
CA LEU A 11 37.01 22.87 -48.22
C LEU A 11 35.90 23.13 -49.25
N THR A 12 36.25 23.82 -50.29
CA THR A 12 35.45 24.10 -51.46
C THR A 12 35.34 22.82 -52.31
N ALA A 13 34.12 22.36 -52.57
CA ALA A 13 33.85 21.31 -53.50
C ALA A 13 33.94 21.84 -54.92
N SER A 14 34.84 21.29 -55.72
CA SER A 14 34.96 21.53 -57.15
C SER A 14 33.94 20.66 -57.92
N LEU A 15 33.29 21.33 -58.82
CA LEU A 15 32.41 20.84 -59.84
C LEU A 15 33.00 19.67 -60.65
N LEU A 16 32.32 18.56 -60.75
CA LEU A 16 32.49 17.59 -61.79
C LEU A 16 31.17 17.44 -62.56
N SER A 17 31.35 17.75 -63.88
CA SER A 17 30.35 17.95 -64.87
C SER A 17 29.57 16.69 -65.26
N HIS A 18 28.29 16.93 -65.52
CA HIS A 18 27.42 16.35 -66.53
C HIS A 18 27.82 15.08 -67.30
N ARG A 19 26.86 14.18 -67.34
CA ARG A 19 26.53 13.12 -68.31
C ARG A 19 26.74 11.69 -67.79
N ALA A 20 25.91 11.25 -66.92
CA ALA A 20 25.63 9.84 -66.77
C ALA A 20 24.21 9.61 -66.26
N ALA A 21 23.39 9.34 -67.18
CA ALA A 21 22.26 8.43 -67.20
C ALA A 21 21.06 8.71 -66.28
N PRO A 22 19.93 9.10 -66.88
CA PRO A 22 18.64 9.12 -66.27
C PRO A 22 18.13 7.70 -65.83
N TRP A 23 18.85 6.65 -66.26
CA TRP A 23 18.50 5.26 -65.93
C TRP A 23 18.81 4.80 -64.53
N LEU A 24 19.78 5.41 -63.84
CA LEU A 24 20.08 5.12 -62.41
C LEU A 24 19.06 5.70 -61.45
N CYS A 25 18.44 6.83 -61.78
CA CYS A 25 17.38 7.41 -60.96
C CYS A 25 16.07 6.61 -61.07
N ALA A 26 15.77 6.03 -62.24
CA ALA A 26 14.57 5.20 -62.44
C ALA A 26 14.65 3.88 -61.64
N LEU A 27 15.86 3.28 -61.54
CA LEU A 27 16.06 2.06 -60.74
C LEU A 27 16.01 2.32 -59.23
N ALA A 28 16.50 3.48 -58.79
CA ALA A 28 16.42 3.89 -57.36
C ALA A 28 14.99 4.17 -56.92
N VAL A 29 14.15 4.75 -57.81
CA VAL A 29 12.74 5.00 -57.50
C VAL A 29 11.93 3.70 -57.46
N LEU A 30 12.24 2.71 -58.31
CA LEU A 30 11.57 1.41 -58.31
C LEU A 30 11.89 0.55 -57.09
N VAL A 31 13.09 0.71 -56.49
CA VAL A 31 13.47 0.01 -55.25
C VAL A 31 12.85 0.68 -54.02
N LEU A 32 12.63 1.99 -54.07
CA LEU A 32 12.02 2.73 -52.95
C LEU A 32 10.49 2.61 -52.91
N THR A 33 9.82 2.31 -54.02
CA THR A 33 8.37 2.06 -54.04
C THR A 33 8.00 0.62 -53.68
N SER A 34 8.95 -0.33 -53.76
CA SER A 34 8.74 -1.73 -53.38
C SER A 34 8.93 -2.02 -51.90
N CYS A 35 9.42 -1.08 -51.10
CA CYS A 35 9.58 -1.25 -49.66
C CYS A 35 8.44 -0.66 -48.83
N GLY A 36 7.37 -0.14 -49.46
CA GLY A 36 6.28 0.52 -48.76
C GLY A 36 5.23 -0.41 -48.18
N ASP A 37 5.11 -1.65 -48.64
CA ASP A 37 3.96 -2.50 -48.32
C ASP A 37 4.31 -3.76 -47.50
N PHE A 38 5.53 -3.87 -46.97
CA PHE A 38 5.94 -5.10 -46.31
C PHE A 38 5.97 -5.05 -44.78
N PHE A 39 5.56 -3.96 -44.17
CA PHE A 39 5.47 -3.84 -42.72
C PHE A 39 4.21 -3.10 -42.23
N GLU A 40 3.08 -3.36 -42.87
CA GLU A 40 1.81 -3.25 -42.10
C GLU A 40 1.60 -4.57 -41.33
N PHE A 41 2.49 -4.87 -40.42
CA PHE A 41 2.05 -5.56 -39.24
C PHE A 41 1.22 -4.54 -38.49
N GLY A 42 -0.05 -4.49 -38.79
CA GLY A 42 -1.06 -3.98 -37.91
C GLY A 42 -1.08 -4.86 -36.66
N GLU A 43 -0.04 -4.79 -35.85
CA GLU A 43 -0.17 -5.13 -34.45
C GLU A 43 -1.16 -4.08 -33.90
N GLU A 44 -2.44 -4.44 -33.89
CA GLU A 44 -3.34 -3.85 -32.91
C GLU A 44 -2.61 -4.03 -31.60
N ARG A 45 -1.92 -2.98 -31.14
CA ARG A 45 -1.29 -2.96 -29.83
C ARG A 45 -2.43 -3.12 -28.84
N ALA A 46 -2.66 -4.36 -28.44
CA ALA A 46 -3.63 -4.65 -27.42
C ALA A 46 -3.28 -3.75 -26.23
N THR A 47 -4.11 -2.77 -25.98
CA THR A 47 -3.98 -1.93 -24.80
C THR A 47 -4.54 -2.73 -23.65
N TRP A 48 -3.66 -3.20 -22.77
CA TRP A 48 -4.10 -3.83 -21.51
C TRP A 48 -4.37 -2.75 -20.48
N ASP A 49 -5.51 -2.83 -19.87
CA ASP A 49 -5.82 -2.09 -18.66
C ASP A 49 -5.52 -2.99 -17.45
N GLY A 50 -4.89 -2.46 -16.43
CA GLY A 50 -4.43 -3.22 -15.28
C GLY A 50 -4.96 -2.68 -13.96
N LYS A 51 -5.42 -3.59 -13.09
CA LYS A 51 -5.85 -3.27 -11.73
C LYS A 51 -5.11 -4.14 -10.72
N ILE A 52 -4.45 -3.52 -9.76
CA ILE A 52 -3.87 -4.24 -8.62
C ILE A 52 -5.00 -4.57 -7.64
N ILE A 53 -5.07 -5.83 -7.27
CA ILE A 53 -5.97 -6.35 -6.26
C ILE A 53 -5.12 -6.64 -5.01
N CYS A 54 -5.38 -5.88 -3.96
CA CYS A 54 -4.82 -6.18 -2.64
C CYS A 54 -5.59 -7.35 -2.02
N GLN A 55 -4.91 -8.19 -1.26
CA GLN A 55 -5.53 -9.30 -0.56
C GLN A 55 -6.77 -8.81 0.22
N ASN A 56 -7.91 -9.44 -0.04
CA ASN A 56 -9.22 -9.09 0.53
C ASN A 56 -9.67 -7.63 0.29
N ASP A 57 -9.31 -7.04 -0.85
CA ASP A 57 -9.61 -5.64 -1.21
C ASP A 57 -9.15 -4.60 -0.17
N SER A 58 -8.12 -4.94 0.59
CA SER A 58 -7.58 -4.06 1.62
C SER A 58 -6.35 -3.31 1.12
N SER A 59 -6.21 -2.07 1.56
CA SER A 59 -5.03 -1.23 1.33
C SER A 59 -4.31 -0.86 2.62
N VAL A 60 -4.49 -1.64 3.69
CA VAL A 60 -3.86 -1.39 5.00
C VAL A 60 -3.09 -2.62 5.46
N VAL A 61 -1.83 -2.43 5.83
CA VAL A 61 -0.98 -3.47 6.42
C VAL A 61 -0.32 -2.95 7.70
N MET A 62 -0.13 -3.79 8.70
CA MET A 62 0.60 -3.42 9.91
C MET A 62 2.10 -3.69 9.72
N VAL A 63 2.95 -2.90 10.38
CA VAL A 63 4.40 -3.16 10.44
C VAL A 63 4.67 -4.58 10.92
N GLY A 64 5.46 -5.32 10.15
CA GLY A 64 5.81 -6.73 10.36
C GLY A 64 4.87 -7.73 9.68
N ASP A 65 3.71 -7.28 9.18
CA ASP A 65 2.81 -8.16 8.43
C ASP A 65 3.16 -8.15 6.93
N THR A 66 2.84 -9.25 6.26
CA THR A 66 3.05 -9.43 4.81
C THR A 66 1.72 -9.63 4.12
N MET A 67 1.43 -8.78 3.14
CA MET A 67 0.24 -8.87 2.29
C MET A 67 0.63 -9.37 0.91
N THR A 68 -0.17 -10.28 0.35
CA THR A 68 -0.01 -10.70 -1.05
C THR A 68 -0.85 -9.81 -1.95
N LEU A 69 -0.27 -9.42 -3.07
CA LEU A 69 -0.88 -8.59 -4.10
C LEU A 69 -1.09 -9.43 -5.36
N SER A 70 -2.17 -9.21 -6.04
CA SER A 70 -2.39 -9.72 -7.39
C SER A 70 -2.71 -8.59 -8.33
N VAL A 71 -2.55 -8.82 -9.64
CA VAL A 71 -2.93 -7.86 -10.66
C VAL A 71 -3.74 -8.55 -11.73
N ASP A 72 -4.88 -7.94 -12.05
CA ASP A 72 -5.70 -8.33 -13.20
C ASP A 72 -5.44 -7.38 -14.35
N PHE A 73 -5.24 -7.94 -15.54
CA PHE A 73 -5.16 -7.21 -16.80
C PHE A 73 -6.36 -7.56 -17.69
N SER A 74 -6.90 -6.56 -18.34
CA SER A 74 -7.95 -6.73 -19.33
C SER A 74 -7.46 -6.23 -20.70
N PRO A 75 -7.38 -7.08 -21.73
CA PRO A 75 -7.62 -8.53 -21.71
C PRO A 75 -6.62 -9.30 -20.83
N PRO A 76 -6.91 -10.57 -20.46
CA PRO A 76 -5.99 -11.38 -19.67
C PRO A 76 -4.60 -11.45 -20.30
N ARG A 77 -3.56 -11.28 -19.49
CA ARG A 77 -2.18 -11.32 -19.98
C ARG A 77 -1.83 -12.70 -20.50
N PRO A 78 -1.06 -12.81 -21.60
CA PRO A 78 -0.45 -14.08 -22.01
C PRO A 78 0.52 -14.61 -20.93
N ASP A 79 0.61 -15.93 -20.80
CA ASP A 79 1.54 -16.58 -19.85
C ASP A 79 3.01 -16.26 -20.11
N SER A 80 3.35 -15.88 -21.33
CA SER A 80 4.69 -15.46 -21.73
C SER A 80 5.14 -14.12 -21.14
N LEU A 81 4.22 -13.30 -20.64
CA LEU A 81 4.52 -12.00 -20.04
C LEU A 81 4.62 -12.10 -18.54
N SER A 82 5.74 -11.63 -18.00
CA SER A 82 5.97 -11.52 -16.57
C SER A 82 5.47 -10.18 -16.00
N VAL A 83 5.15 -10.16 -14.74
CA VAL A 83 4.79 -8.93 -13.99
C VAL A 83 5.97 -8.51 -13.14
N PHE A 84 6.44 -7.29 -13.32
CA PHE A 84 7.42 -6.65 -12.47
C PHE A 84 6.73 -5.76 -11.43
N TRP A 85 7.11 -5.97 -10.19
CA TRP A 85 6.58 -5.22 -9.07
C TRP A 85 7.61 -4.20 -8.58
N SER A 86 7.15 -3.01 -8.23
CA SER A 86 7.96 -1.99 -7.58
C SER A 86 7.17 -1.29 -6.48
N VAL A 87 7.89 -0.82 -5.46
CA VAL A 87 7.33 -0.06 -4.34
C VAL A 87 8.07 1.26 -4.26
N THR A 88 7.33 2.35 -4.22
CA THR A 88 7.87 3.71 -4.10
C THR A 88 7.16 4.46 -2.96
N SER A 89 7.85 5.38 -2.33
CA SER A 89 7.28 6.30 -1.36
C SER A 89 8.05 7.62 -1.39
N ASP A 90 7.41 8.68 -0.91
CA ASP A 90 8.03 10.00 -0.74
C ASP A 90 8.75 10.12 0.62
N ASP A 91 8.62 9.08 1.48
CA ASP A 91 9.25 9.06 2.80
C ASP A 91 10.74 8.73 2.69
N SER A 92 11.56 9.34 3.54
CA SER A 92 13.00 9.09 3.63
C SER A 92 13.33 7.64 4.05
N ILE A 93 12.40 6.98 4.76
CA ILE A 93 12.43 5.55 5.08
C ILE A 93 11.23 4.93 4.37
N PRO A 94 11.44 4.02 3.41
CA PRO A 94 10.32 3.42 2.70
C PRO A 94 9.42 2.67 3.68
N PRO A 95 8.08 2.91 3.65
CA PRO A 95 7.14 2.24 4.55
C PRO A 95 7.07 0.74 4.32
N ALA A 96 7.49 0.28 3.15
CA ALA A 96 7.40 -1.13 2.78
C ALA A 96 8.44 -1.55 1.76
N TYR A 97 8.68 -2.86 1.71
CA TYR A 97 9.46 -3.52 0.67
C TYR A 97 8.59 -4.50 -0.11
N GLY A 98 8.84 -4.56 -1.43
CA GLY A 98 8.23 -5.56 -2.32
C GLY A 98 9.20 -6.72 -2.57
N LEU A 99 8.71 -7.95 -2.45
CA LEU A 99 9.38 -9.18 -2.87
C LEU A 99 8.46 -9.91 -3.86
N GLY A 100 8.57 -9.57 -5.14
CA GLY A 100 7.61 -10.02 -6.13
C GLY A 100 6.21 -9.51 -5.80
N ASP A 101 5.24 -10.41 -5.72
CA ASP A 101 3.85 -10.15 -5.36
C ASP A 101 3.58 -9.93 -3.86
N ARG A 102 4.63 -9.99 -3.02
CA ARG A 102 4.52 -9.83 -1.56
C ARG A 102 4.95 -8.42 -1.13
N PHE A 103 4.12 -7.82 -0.31
CA PHE A 103 4.31 -6.49 0.25
C PHE A 103 4.46 -6.58 1.77
N ILE A 104 5.59 -6.13 2.30
CA ILE A 104 5.94 -6.22 3.72
C ILE A 104 5.96 -4.82 4.32
N GLY A 105 5.12 -4.56 5.33
CA GLY A 105 5.12 -3.30 6.07
C GLY A 105 6.35 -3.20 6.99
N VAL A 106 7.09 -2.10 6.91
CA VAL A 106 8.34 -1.90 7.68
C VAL A 106 8.27 -0.70 8.60
N SER A 107 7.71 0.40 8.12
CA SER A 107 7.51 1.62 8.92
C SER A 107 6.16 2.26 8.62
N PRO A 108 5.54 2.98 9.57
CA PRO A 108 4.28 3.68 9.29
C PRO A 108 4.44 4.70 8.16
N GLY A 109 3.46 4.74 7.26
CA GLY A 109 3.47 5.65 6.12
C GLY A 109 2.56 5.16 4.99
N THR A 110 2.70 5.76 3.82
CA THR A 110 1.98 5.34 2.61
C THR A 110 2.96 5.00 1.52
N ALA A 111 2.84 3.81 0.95
CA ALA A 111 3.61 3.38 -0.20
C ALA A 111 2.73 3.24 -1.43
N ARG A 112 3.28 3.58 -2.59
CA ARG A 112 2.68 3.30 -3.90
C ARG A 112 3.30 2.03 -4.45
N VAL A 113 2.46 1.06 -4.73
CA VAL A 113 2.83 -0.19 -5.38
C VAL A 113 2.49 -0.09 -6.86
N MET A 114 3.40 -0.51 -7.71
CA MET A 114 3.21 -0.58 -9.15
C MET A 114 3.48 -2.00 -9.63
N ALA A 115 2.65 -2.46 -10.55
CA ALA A 115 2.82 -3.67 -11.32
C ALA A 115 2.94 -3.30 -12.80
N VAL A 116 3.98 -3.77 -13.48
CA VAL A 116 4.24 -3.47 -14.89
C VAL A 116 4.44 -4.77 -15.64
N LEU A 117 3.81 -4.93 -16.81
CA LEU A 117 4.09 -6.07 -17.70
C LEU A 117 5.50 -5.97 -18.28
N SER A 118 6.12 -7.12 -18.53
CA SER A 118 7.50 -7.20 -19.07
C SER A 118 7.70 -6.49 -20.39
N ASN A 119 6.65 -6.31 -21.19
CA ASN A 119 6.67 -5.54 -22.43
C ASN A 119 6.37 -4.04 -22.22
N ALA A 120 6.18 -3.58 -20.98
CA ALA A 120 5.83 -2.22 -20.60
C ALA A 120 4.54 -1.65 -21.25
N MET A 121 3.69 -2.51 -21.82
CA MET A 121 2.45 -2.08 -22.50
C MET A 121 1.29 -1.85 -21.53
N ALA A 122 1.40 -2.36 -20.31
CA ALA A 122 0.40 -2.11 -19.26
C ALA A 122 1.05 -1.96 -17.91
N SER A 123 0.45 -1.11 -17.09
CA SER A 123 0.82 -0.94 -15.70
C SER A 123 -0.42 -0.70 -14.85
N ALA A 124 -0.33 -1.11 -13.60
CA ALA A 124 -1.33 -0.82 -12.59
C ALA A 124 -0.64 -0.24 -11.35
N SER A 125 -1.35 0.55 -10.56
CA SER A 125 -0.82 1.05 -9.30
C SER A 125 -1.91 1.14 -8.24
N CYS A 126 -1.53 0.93 -6.98
CA CYS A 126 -2.38 1.19 -5.82
C CYS A 126 -1.56 1.84 -4.70
N SER A 127 -2.26 2.48 -3.75
CA SER A 127 -1.65 3.01 -2.54
C SER A 127 -1.95 2.06 -1.39
N VAL A 128 -0.92 1.68 -0.64
CA VAL A 128 -1.04 0.86 0.56
C VAL A 128 -0.57 1.65 1.76
N ARG A 129 -1.41 1.73 2.79
CA ARG A 129 -1.09 2.39 4.05
C ARG A 129 -0.50 1.38 5.02
N VAL A 130 0.70 1.67 5.51
CA VAL A 130 1.32 0.92 6.60
C VAL A 130 0.99 1.61 7.92
N ILE A 131 0.39 0.85 8.85
CA ILE A 131 0.12 1.33 10.21
C ILE A 131 1.19 0.81 11.17
N GLY A 132 1.47 1.58 12.22
CA GLY A 132 2.41 1.19 13.25
C GLY A 132 2.02 -0.13 13.91
N ARG A 133 3.00 -0.86 14.41
CA ARG A 133 2.75 -2.08 15.19
C ARG A 133 2.02 -1.72 16.49
N TRP A 134 0.99 -2.48 16.80
CA TRP A 134 0.29 -2.33 18.06
C TRP A 134 0.92 -3.28 19.09
N GLU A 135 1.49 -2.70 20.11
CA GLU A 135 2.04 -3.42 21.23
C GLU A 135 1.38 -2.90 22.51
N GLN A 136 1.12 -3.80 23.44
CA GLN A 136 0.59 -3.40 24.74
C GLN A 136 1.56 -2.40 25.36
N PRO A 137 1.15 -1.15 25.63
CA PRO A 137 2.02 -0.19 26.26
C PRO A 137 2.51 -0.69 27.62
N ASP A 138 3.76 -0.39 27.99
CA ASP A 138 4.29 -0.70 29.33
C ASP A 138 3.86 0.39 30.30
N PHE A 139 2.94 0.03 31.20
CA PHE A 139 2.20 0.99 32.03
C PHE A 139 2.70 1.14 33.45
N ASN A 140 3.84 0.62 33.81
CA ASN A 140 4.24 0.38 35.20
C ASN A 140 4.31 1.60 36.13
N ARG A 141 4.67 2.79 35.64
CA ARG A 141 4.80 3.98 36.48
C ARG A 141 4.53 5.32 35.77
N LEU A 142 4.47 5.32 34.48
CA LEU A 142 4.33 6.56 33.69
C LEU A 142 2.86 6.97 33.47
N HIS A 143 1.94 6.09 33.79
CA HIS A 143 0.52 6.25 33.50
C HIS A 143 -0.27 5.87 34.77
N PRO A 144 -0.37 6.77 35.77
CA PRO A 144 -1.01 6.48 37.06
C PRO A 144 -2.53 6.36 36.96
N HIS A 145 -3.12 6.82 35.86
CA HIS A 145 -4.56 6.89 35.71
C HIS A 145 -5.02 5.83 34.71
N ASP A 146 -6.02 5.06 35.08
CA ASP A 146 -6.57 4.03 34.22
C ASP A 146 -8.11 4.03 34.19
N MET A 147 -8.64 3.50 33.10
CA MET A 147 -10.04 3.19 32.87
C MET A 147 -10.13 1.75 32.38
N VAL A 148 -11.11 0.99 32.86
CA VAL A 148 -11.25 -0.43 32.52
C VAL A 148 -12.57 -0.68 31.81
N ILE A 149 -12.54 -1.51 30.78
CA ILE A 149 -13.74 -1.95 30.07
C ILE A 149 -13.76 -3.49 30.05
N TYR A 150 -14.84 -4.05 30.58
CA TYR A 150 -15.20 -5.46 30.43
C TYR A 150 -16.12 -5.55 29.22
N ALA A 151 -15.62 -6.02 28.10
CA ALA A 151 -16.32 -5.91 26.84
C ALA A 151 -16.67 -7.27 26.21
N HIS A 152 -17.82 -7.28 25.56
CA HIS A 152 -18.15 -8.20 24.49
C HIS A 152 -17.88 -7.48 23.17
N ILE A 153 -17.02 -8.06 22.32
CA ILE A 153 -16.58 -7.40 21.09
C ILE A 153 -17.07 -8.19 19.89
N THR A 154 -17.72 -7.50 18.95
CA THR A 154 -18.06 -8.05 17.64
C THR A 154 -17.46 -7.22 16.52
N VAL A 155 -17.10 -7.87 15.43
CA VAL A 155 -16.57 -7.24 14.23
C VAL A 155 -17.44 -7.66 13.05
N ARG A 156 -18.21 -6.73 12.51
CA ARG A 156 -19.18 -6.97 11.43
C ARG A 156 -20.19 -8.09 11.78
N GLY A 157 -20.59 -8.18 13.04
CA GLY A 157 -21.51 -9.20 13.53
C GLY A 157 -20.89 -10.55 13.86
N GLU A 158 -19.59 -10.74 13.65
CA GLU A 158 -18.84 -11.92 14.05
C GLU A 158 -18.17 -11.68 15.42
N GLU A 159 -18.10 -12.73 16.25
CA GLU A 159 -17.36 -12.68 17.52
C GLU A 159 -15.88 -12.32 17.30
N TRP A 160 -15.33 -11.47 18.17
CA TRP A 160 -13.93 -11.13 18.14
C TRP A 160 -13.03 -12.36 18.33
N ASN A 161 -12.12 -12.53 17.38
CA ASN A 161 -11.10 -13.57 17.44
C ASN A 161 -9.73 -12.94 17.74
N PRO A 162 -9.20 -13.08 18.98
CA PRO A 162 -7.94 -12.45 19.39
C PRO A 162 -6.71 -12.96 18.63
N ASP A 163 -6.75 -14.16 18.02
CA ASP A 163 -5.64 -14.71 17.25
C ASP A 163 -5.43 -13.97 15.92
N SER A 164 -6.50 -13.40 15.38
CA SER A 164 -6.47 -12.74 14.09
C SER A 164 -6.88 -11.27 14.12
N MET A 165 -7.49 -10.80 15.20
CA MET A 165 -8.01 -9.45 15.32
C MET A 165 -7.41 -8.76 16.56
N MET A 166 -6.77 -7.64 16.36
CA MET A 166 -6.23 -6.80 17.42
C MET A 166 -7.16 -5.62 17.65
N VAL A 167 -7.53 -5.38 18.91
CA VAL A 167 -8.36 -4.22 19.28
C VAL A 167 -7.55 -3.29 20.17
N GLY A 168 -7.45 -2.03 19.76
CA GLY A 168 -6.71 -1.00 20.48
C GLY A 168 -7.56 0.24 20.76
N ALA A 169 -7.29 0.87 21.89
CA ALA A 169 -7.80 2.17 22.27
C ALA A 169 -6.78 3.25 21.98
N PHE A 170 -7.22 4.36 21.42
CA PHE A 170 -6.38 5.48 21.00
C PHE A 170 -6.90 6.80 21.56
N ILE A 171 -5.98 7.63 22.06
CA ILE A 171 -6.24 9.03 22.43
C ILE A 171 -5.27 9.91 21.65
N GLY A 172 -5.77 10.87 20.89
CA GLY A 172 -4.92 11.74 20.07
C GLY A 172 -4.05 11.00 19.05
N GLY A 173 -4.48 9.82 18.60
CA GLY A 173 -3.74 8.97 17.68
C GLY A 173 -2.70 8.05 18.34
N GLN A 174 -2.43 8.18 19.63
CA GLN A 174 -1.53 7.29 20.38
C GLN A 174 -2.28 6.08 20.91
N LEU A 175 -1.68 4.90 20.82
CA LEU A 175 -2.19 3.67 21.41
C LEU A 175 -2.05 3.77 22.95
N VAL A 176 -3.17 3.68 23.67
CA VAL A 176 -3.26 3.82 25.13
C VAL A 176 -3.82 2.58 25.82
N GLY A 177 -4.12 1.54 25.09
CA GLY A 177 -4.57 0.26 25.64
C GLY A 177 -4.88 -0.73 24.54
N MET A 178 -4.79 -2.03 24.88
CA MET A 178 -5.19 -3.12 23.99
C MET A 178 -6.14 -4.06 24.71
N ALA A 179 -7.07 -4.63 23.95
CA ALA A 179 -7.96 -5.66 24.46
C ALA A 179 -7.19 -6.98 24.63
N VAL A 180 -7.38 -7.59 25.78
CA VAL A 180 -6.80 -8.89 26.12
C VAL A 180 -7.95 -9.87 26.37
N PRO A 181 -7.94 -11.06 25.75
CA PRO A 181 -8.97 -12.06 26.00
C PRO A 181 -8.82 -12.59 27.44
N LYS A 182 -9.96 -12.72 28.12
CA LYS A 182 -10.07 -13.25 29.47
C LYS A 182 -11.25 -14.19 29.58
N THR A 183 -11.15 -15.12 30.51
CA THR A 183 -12.24 -16.01 30.88
C THR A 183 -12.37 -15.98 32.40
N ALA A 184 -13.56 -15.75 32.90
CA ALA A 184 -13.91 -15.85 34.31
C ALA A 184 -15.33 -16.38 34.48
N HIS A 185 -15.53 -17.36 35.35
CA HIS A 185 -16.85 -17.99 35.59
C HIS A 185 -17.52 -18.46 34.29
N ASP A 186 -16.76 -19.10 33.40
CA ASP A 186 -17.19 -19.59 32.07
C ASP A 186 -17.65 -18.48 31.09
N ILE A 187 -17.41 -17.22 31.42
CA ILE A 187 -17.70 -16.08 30.55
C ILE A 187 -16.40 -15.65 29.87
N ASN A 188 -16.40 -15.69 28.54
CA ASN A 188 -15.34 -15.12 27.74
C ASN A 188 -15.62 -13.62 27.53
N TYR A 189 -14.60 -12.79 27.74
CA TYR A 189 -14.70 -11.35 27.57
C TYR A 189 -13.38 -10.74 27.15
N ALA A 190 -13.44 -9.55 26.59
CA ALA A 190 -12.28 -8.73 26.34
C ALA A 190 -12.07 -7.77 27.52
N LEU A 191 -10.88 -7.80 28.11
CA LEU A 191 -10.46 -6.80 29.08
C LEU A 191 -9.66 -5.74 28.36
N LEU A 192 -10.19 -4.53 28.31
CA LEU A 192 -9.50 -3.37 27.75
C LEU A 192 -9.16 -2.42 28.89
N ARG A 193 -7.87 -2.27 29.16
CA ARG A 193 -7.35 -1.33 30.16
C ARG A 193 -6.72 -0.16 29.44
N ILE A 194 -7.24 1.03 29.65
CA ILE A 194 -6.86 2.26 28.97
C ILE A 194 -6.15 3.15 30.00
N TRP A 195 -5.02 3.72 29.60
CA TRP A 195 -4.14 4.43 30.49
C TRP A 195 -3.85 5.83 30.00
N ALA A 196 -3.72 6.78 30.89
CA ALA A 196 -3.34 8.15 30.57
C ALA A 196 -2.28 8.70 31.53
N LYS A 197 -1.52 9.68 31.06
CA LYS A 197 -0.49 10.35 31.88
C LYS A 197 -1.07 11.34 32.86
N HIS A 198 -2.24 11.88 32.59
CA HIS A 198 -2.89 12.93 33.35
C HIS A 198 -4.30 12.53 33.72
N ASP A 199 -4.75 13.01 34.89
CA ASP A 199 -6.06 12.73 35.46
C ASP A 199 -7.21 13.52 34.80
N THR A 200 -6.90 14.49 33.99
CA THR A 200 -7.92 15.36 33.42
C THR A 200 -8.32 14.91 32.01
N HIS A 201 -9.62 14.94 31.75
CA HIS A 201 -10.31 14.79 30.44
C HIS A 201 -9.39 14.79 29.22
N VAL A 202 -8.66 13.68 29.06
CA VAL A 202 -7.52 13.61 28.13
C VAL A 202 -8.01 13.43 26.70
N GLY A 203 -9.30 13.52 26.50
CA GLY A 203 -9.91 13.48 25.20
C GLY A 203 -10.67 12.20 24.91
N ARG A 204 -11.16 12.16 23.72
CA ARG A 204 -12.02 11.12 23.15
C ARG A 204 -11.22 9.85 22.90
N ILE A 205 -11.71 8.73 23.40
CA ILE A 205 -11.16 7.41 23.12
C ILE A 205 -11.73 6.91 21.79
N LEU A 206 -10.84 6.60 20.86
CA LEU A 206 -11.18 5.93 19.61
C LEU A 206 -10.79 4.46 19.69
N LEU A 207 -11.75 3.58 19.52
CA LEU A 207 -11.49 2.15 19.40
C LEU A 207 -11.28 1.78 17.94
N ARG A 208 -10.23 0.99 17.69
CA ARG A 208 -9.92 0.44 16.37
C ARG A 208 -9.67 -1.04 16.47
N CYS A 209 -10.15 -1.78 15.48
CA CYS A 209 -9.86 -3.19 15.30
C CYS A 209 -9.07 -3.38 14.01
N TYR A 210 -7.93 -4.05 14.10
CA TYR A 210 -7.15 -4.47 12.92
C TYR A 210 -7.31 -5.97 12.73
N ASP A 211 -7.92 -6.38 11.62
CA ASP A 211 -8.07 -7.76 11.20
C ASP A 211 -6.87 -8.15 10.33
N ARG A 212 -5.98 -9.00 10.87
CA ARG A 212 -4.76 -9.47 10.20
C ARG A 212 -5.04 -10.40 9.03
N ARG A 213 -6.18 -11.11 9.03
CA ARG A 213 -6.55 -12.01 7.94
C ARG A 213 -7.07 -11.23 6.74
N ARG A 214 -7.84 -10.16 7.01
CA ARG A 214 -8.44 -9.31 5.97
C ARG A 214 -7.63 -8.06 5.68
N PHE A 215 -6.57 -7.79 6.43
CA PHE A 215 -5.76 -6.56 6.37
C PHE A 215 -6.63 -5.31 6.46
N ARG A 216 -7.66 -5.34 7.29
CA ARG A 216 -8.62 -4.24 7.42
C ARG A 216 -8.55 -3.59 8.79
N LEU A 217 -8.71 -2.28 8.77
CA LEU A 217 -8.82 -1.45 9.96
C LEU A 217 -10.27 -0.97 10.08
N TYR A 218 -10.93 -1.37 11.16
CA TYR A 218 -12.26 -0.94 11.52
C TYR A 218 -12.17 0.09 12.64
N SER A 219 -13.15 0.98 12.74
CA SER A 219 -13.31 1.91 13.85
C SER A 219 -14.69 1.69 14.45
N ALA A 220 -14.77 1.59 15.78
CA ALA A 220 -16.04 1.52 16.44
C ALA A 220 -16.76 2.89 16.36
N PRO A 221 -18.07 2.90 16.13
CA PRO A 221 -18.85 4.13 16.13
C PRO A 221 -19.05 4.68 17.54
N GLN A 222 -18.84 3.85 18.56
CA GLN A 222 -18.98 4.27 19.95
C GLN A 222 -17.89 5.26 20.33
N ASP A 223 -18.32 6.24 21.05
CA ASP A 223 -17.54 7.34 21.53
C ASP A 223 -17.61 7.41 23.04
N PHE A 224 -16.48 7.42 23.69
CA PHE A 224 -16.42 7.67 25.12
C PHE A 224 -15.21 8.51 25.49
N GLU A 225 -15.36 9.25 26.56
CA GLU A 225 -14.28 10.04 27.14
C GLU A 225 -13.51 9.20 28.15
N PHE A 226 -12.22 9.44 28.22
CA PHE A 226 -11.38 8.88 29.25
C PHE A 226 -11.76 9.47 30.59
N ASP A 227 -12.00 8.61 31.60
CA ASP A 227 -12.38 9.00 32.97
C ASP A 227 -11.64 8.07 33.93
N THR A 228 -10.75 8.66 34.71
CA THR A 228 -9.88 7.93 35.67
C THR A 228 -10.69 7.14 36.68
N GLY A 229 -10.34 5.87 36.84
CA GLY A 229 -11.01 4.96 37.79
C GLY A 229 -12.36 4.45 37.29
N LYS A 230 -12.84 4.91 36.14
CA LYS A 230 -14.11 4.45 35.58
C LYS A 230 -14.00 3.02 35.07
N THR A 231 -15.04 2.26 35.34
CA THR A 231 -15.23 0.92 34.81
C THR A 231 -16.48 0.88 33.94
N LEU A 232 -16.36 0.43 32.69
CA LEU A 232 -17.50 0.16 31.83
C LEU A 232 -17.71 -1.35 31.72
N GLY A 233 -18.96 -1.76 31.87
CA GLY A 233 -19.34 -3.17 31.93
C GLY A 233 -18.94 -3.85 33.23
N THR A 234 -19.42 -5.05 33.42
CA THR A 234 -19.09 -5.98 34.52
C THR A 234 -19.10 -7.40 33.99
N LEU A 235 -18.62 -8.37 34.74
CA LEU A 235 -18.70 -9.78 34.34
C LEU A 235 -20.15 -10.27 34.14
N SER A 236 -21.11 -9.71 34.85
CA SER A 236 -22.54 -10.04 34.70
C SER A 236 -23.23 -9.27 33.58
N LYS A 237 -22.66 -8.16 33.12
CA LYS A 237 -23.19 -7.34 32.03
C LYS A 237 -22.03 -6.66 31.28
N LEU A 238 -21.53 -7.34 30.29
CA LEU A 238 -20.45 -6.84 29.45
C LEU A 238 -20.89 -5.59 28.67
N TYR A 239 -19.92 -4.73 28.37
CA TYR A 239 -20.12 -3.58 27.51
C TYR A 239 -19.95 -3.99 26.04
N ASP A 240 -20.97 -3.77 25.22
CA ASP A 240 -20.94 -4.16 23.82
C ASP A 240 -20.15 -3.17 22.99
N ILE A 241 -19.11 -3.65 22.29
CA ILE A 241 -18.30 -2.91 21.33
C ILE A 241 -18.47 -3.55 19.95
N ASN A 242 -18.97 -2.77 19.00
CA ASN A 242 -19.22 -3.25 17.65
C ASN A 242 -18.35 -2.49 16.64
N PHE A 243 -17.71 -3.22 15.72
CA PHE A 243 -16.89 -2.69 14.65
C PHE A 243 -17.49 -2.94 13.26
#